data_65d2b88190de7d8b2fb7ddd7225b9382
#
_entry.id   65d2b88190de7d8b2fb7ddd7225b9382
#
_cell.length_a   1.000
_cell.length_b   1.000
_cell.length_c   1.000
_cell.angle_alpha   90.00
_cell.angle_beta   90.00
_cell.angle_gamma   90.00
#
_symmetry.space_group_name_H-M   'P 1'
#
loop_
_entity.id
_entity.type
_entity.pdbx_description
1 polymer ?
#
loop_
_entity_poly.entity_id
_entity_poly.type
_entity_poly.pdbx_seq_one_letter_code
_entity_poly.pdbx_strand_id
1 'polypeptide(L)'
;LPPQGVKLTPRHYSYLKISEGCNHKCKFCIIPDMRGRLASRPAHAVLREAEKLVAAGVRELLVISQDTSAYGVDLRHAADRGHRAHIVDLARDLGSLGAWVRLHYVYPYPHVRDLIPLMAEGLVLPYLDIPFQHAHPDTLRRM
;
A
#
# COMPACT_ATOMS: atom_id res chain seq x y z
N LEU A 1 1.70 6.69 13.18
CA LEU A 1 3.05 6.15 13.02
C LEU A 1 4.05 7.23 13.43
N PRO A 2 5.08 6.90 14.22
CA PRO A 2 6.09 7.88 14.59
C PRO A 2 6.82 8.36 13.33
N PRO A 3 7.10 9.66 13.21
CA PRO A 3 7.76 10.23 12.03
C PRO A 3 9.23 9.81 11.89
N GLN A 4 9.75 9.12 12.90
CA GLN A 4 11.12 8.62 12.96
C GLN A 4 11.09 7.21 13.56
N GLY A 5 11.31 6.22 12.72
CA GLY A 5 11.44 4.83 13.11
C GLY A 5 12.90 4.36 12.98
N VAL A 6 13.28 3.38 13.77
CA VAL A 6 14.53 2.65 13.57
C VAL A 6 14.30 1.59 12.51
N LYS A 7 15.08 1.64 11.43
CA LYS A 7 15.04 0.61 10.37
C LYS A 7 15.73 -0.65 10.89
N LEU A 8 14.95 -1.72 11.06
CA LEU A 8 15.45 -3.03 11.53
C LEU A 8 15.72 -4.02 10.38
N THR A 9 15.28 -3.70 9.16
CA THR A 9 15.50 -4.55 7.98
C THR A 9 16.94 -4.44 7.46
N PRO A 10 17.43 -5.43 6.69
CA PRO A 10 18.67 -5.31 5.94
C PRO A 10 18.72 -4.05 5.07
N ARG A 11 19.94 -3.63 4.68
CA ARG A 11 20.13 -2.34 3.98
C ARG A 11 19.39 -2.23 2.66
N HIS A 12 19.22 -3.34 1.93
CA HIS A 12 18.71 -3.33 0.56
C HIS A 12 17.19 -3.17 0.44
N TYR A 13 16.40 -3.43 1.49
CA TYR A 13 14.95 -3.21 1.45
C TYR A 13 14.42 -2.54 2.73
N SER A 14 13.24 -1.95 2.63
CA SER A 14 12.51 -1.40 3.77
C SER A 14 11.01 -1.50 3.59
N TYR A 15 10.30 -1.72 4.68
CA TYR A 15 8.86 -1.57 4.71
C TYR A 15 8.47 -0.09 4.68
N LEU A 16 7.48 0.22 3.86
CA LEU A 16 6.88 1.54 3.74
C LEU A 16 5.39 1.44 4.04
N LYS A 17 5.01 1.77 5.26
CA LYS A 17 3.61 1.70 5.69
C LYS A 17 2.86 2.94 5.25
N ILE A 18 1.81 2.76 4.43
CA ILE A 18 1.05 3.86 3.81
C ILE A 18 -0.26 4.17 4.53
N SER A 19 -0.85 3.19 5.23
CA SER A 19 -2.06 3.36 6.03
C SER A 19 -2.12 2.35 7.18
N GLU A 20 -3.05 2.57 8.12
CA GLU A 20 -3.37 1.69 9.23
C GLU A 20 -4.86 1.40 9.24
N GLY A 21 -5.28 0.25 9.77
CA GLY A 21 -6.67 -0.13 9.91
C GLY A 21 -7.34 -0.60 8.61
N CYS A 22 -8.58 -1.07 8.74
CA CYS A 22 -9.34 -1.61 7.61
C CYS A 22 -10.84 -1.36 7.80
N ASN A 23 -11.55 -0.99 6.73
CA ASN A 23 -12.99 -0.74 6.75
C ASN A 23 -13.84 -1.95 6.33
N HIS A 24 -13.19 -3.07 5.94
CA HIS A 24 -13.91 -4.30 5.63
C HIS A 24 -14.57 -4.91 6.86
N LYS A 25 -15.70 -5.57 6.64
CA LYS A 25 -16.49 -6.27 7.68
C LYS A 25 -16.48 -7.78 7.43
N CYS A 26 -15.33 -8.34 7.09
CA CYS A 26 -15.19 -9.78 6.89
C CYS A 26 -15.49 -10.50 8.20
N LYS A 27 -16.42 -11.47 8.18
CA LYS A 27 -16.96 -12.14 9.39
C LYS A 27 -15.90 -12.87 10.22
N PHE A 28 -14.79 -13.25 9.62
CA PHE A 28 -13.69 -13.99 10.26
C PHE A 28 -12.54 -13.09 10.72
N CYS A 29 -12.59 -11.76 10.45
CA CYS A 29 -11.45 -10.87 10.61
C CYS A 29 -11.61 -9.95 11.82
N ILE A 30 -10.62 -9.99 12.72
CA ILE A 30 -10.55 -9.14 13.92
C ILE A 30 -9.81 -7.81 13.69
N ILE A 31 -9.24 -7.61 12.50
CA ILE A 31 -8.38 -6.45 12.20
C ILE A 31 -9.07 -5.10 12.50
N PRO A 32 -10.33 -4.86 12.11
CA PRO A 32 -10.99 -3.59 12.41
C PRO A 32 -11.09 -3.28 13.92
N ASP A 33 -11.27 -4.32 14.74
CA ASP A 33 -11.35 -4.18 16.21
C ASP A 33 -9.97 -3.92 16.83
N MET A 34 -8.91 -4.50 16.26
CA MET A 34 -7.55 -4.37 16.77
C MET A 34 -6.84 -3.11 16.26
N ARG A 35 -7.07 -2.71 15.01
CA ARG A 35 -6.34 -1.64 14.31
C ARG A 35 -7.18 -0.43 13.99
N GLY A 36 -8.50 -0.53 14.24
CA GLY A 36 -9.44 0.54 13.93
C GLY A 36 -9.77 0.68 12.45
N ARG A 37 -10.41 1.79 12.12
CA ARG A 37 -10.79 2.13 10.75
C ARG A 37 -9.57 2.55 9.94
N LEU A 38 -9.70 2.48 8.61
CA LEU A 38 -8.69 2.95 7.68
C LEU A 38 -8.28 4.39 8.00
N ALA A 39 -6.99 4.59 8.18
CA ALA A 39 -6.34 5.89 8.38
C ALA A 39 -5.10 5.96 7.46
N SER A 40 -5.24 6.65 6.35
CA SER A 40 -4.18 6.82 5.35
C SER A 40 -3.22 7.94 5.76
N ARG A 41 -1.96 7.75 5.46
CA ARG A 41 -0.95 8.81 5.59
C ARG A 41 -1.05 9.76 4.39
N PRO A 42 -0.80 11.06 4.57
CA PRO A 42 -0.70 11.99 3.44
C PRO A 42 0.36 11.54 2.42
N ALA A 43 0.06 11.62 1.12
CA ALA A 43 0.95 11.13 0.07
C ALA A 43 2.34 11.76 0.13
N HIS A 44 2.43 13.08 0.32
CA HIS A 44 3.72 13.77 0.47
C HIS A 44 4.57 13.27 1.65
N ALA A 45 3.94 12.81 2.74
CA ALA A 45 4.68 12.29 3.89
C ALA A 45 5.22 10.88 3.62
N VAL A 46 4.46 10.05 2.89
CA VAL A 46 4.91 8.73 2.43
C VAL A 46 6.07 8.85 1.46
N LEU A 47 5.95 9.74 0.47
CA LEU A 47 7.01 9.99 -0.51
C LEU A 47 8.29 10.51 0.12
N ARG A 48 8.20 11.46 1.03
CA ARG A 48 9.37 11.98 1.76
C ARG A 48 10.10 10.89 2.55
N GLU A 49 9.37 9.95 3.14
CA GLU A 49 9.98 8.79 3.81
C GLU A 49 10.67 7.88 2.80
N ALA A 50 9.99 7.58 1.67
CA ALA A 50 10.55 6.76 0.60
C ALA A 50 11.84 7.36 0.01
N GLU A 51 11.85 8.66 -0.27
CA GLU A 51 13.02 9.40 -0.73
C GLU A 51 14.21 9.25 0.23
N LYS A 52 13.97 9.42 1.54
CA LYS A 52 15.02 9.24 2.56
C LYS A 52 15.55 7.82 2.60
N LEU A 53 14.66 6.81 2.45
CA LEU A 53 15.06 5.40 2.42
C LEU A 53 15.92 5.10 1.18
N VAL A 54 15.52 5.57 0.01
CA VAL A 54 16.27 5.40 -1.24
C VAL A 54 17.62 6.11 -1.15
N ALA A 55 17.65 7.35 -0.66
CA ALA A 55 18.90 8.10 -0.44
C ALA A 55 19.84 7.40 0.55
N ALA A 56 19.29 6.65 1.52
CA ALA A 56 20.06 5.82 2.46
C ALA A 56 20.52 4.48 1.87
N GLY A 57 20.25 4.21 0.58
CA GLY A 57 20.71 3.02 -0.14
C GLY A 57 19.71 1.85 -0.18
N VAL A 58 18.44 2.09 0.19
CA VAL A 58 17.37 1.09 0.02
C VAL A 58 17.09 0.94 -1.48
N ARG A 59 17.04 -0.30 -1.96
CA ARG A 59 16.79 -0.66 -3.36
C ARG A 59 15.41 -1.25 -3.60
N GLU A 60 14.70 -1.63 -2.55
CA GLU A 60 13.35 -2.18 -2.62
C GLU A 60 12.47 -1.60 -1.51
N LEU A 61 11.34 -1.03 -1.91
CA LEU A 61 10.29 -0.51 -1.02
C LEU A 61 9.15 -1.53 -0.97
N LEU A 62 8.92 -2.12 0.20
CA LEU A 62 7.81 -3.03 0.47
C LEU A 62 6.64 -2.19 1.00
N VAL A 63 5.72 -1.83 0.12
CA VAL A 63 4.54 -1.01 0.45
C VAL A 63 3.52 -1.88 1.16
N ILE A 64 3.20 -1.52 2.39
CA ILE A 64 2.32 -2.32 3.27
C ILE A 64 1.20 -1.50 3.89
N SER A 65 0.08 -2.16 4.11
CA SER A 65 -1.03 -1.77 4.98
C SER A 65 -1.93 -3.00 5.22
N GLN A 66 -3.07 -2.85 5.87
CA GLN A 66 -4.06 -3.93 5.99
C GLN A 66 -4.90 -4.08 4.70
N ASP A 67 -5.07 -3.00 3.94
CA ASP A 67 -5.69 -2.95 2.62
C ASP A 67 -5.01 -1.84 1.80
N THR A 68 -4.02 -2.22 1.03
CA THR A 68 -3.19 -1.29 0.27
C THR A 68 -3.98 -0.60 -0.84
N SER A 69 -4.91 -1.32 -1.46
CA SER A 69 -5.73 -0.78 -2.55
C SER A 69 -6.77 0.24 -2.09
N ALA A 70 -7.15 0.25 -0.80
CA ALA A 70 -8.04 1.27 -0.24
C ALA A 70 -7.32 2.57 0.17
N TYR A 71 -6.01 2.69 -0.05
CA TYR A 71 -5.26 3.88 0.32
C TYR A 71 -5.88 5.17 -0.18
N GLY A 72 -6.07 6.13 0.71
CA GLY A 72 -6.57 7.47 0.43
C GLY A 72 -8.10 7.60 0.37
N VAL A 73 -8.87 6.51 0.49
CA VAL A 73 -10.34 6.56 0.51
C VAL A 73 -10.85 7.45 1.65
N ASP A 74 -10.27 7.32 2.84
CA ASP A 74 -10.59 8.14 4.03
C ASP A 74 -10.22 9.61 3.85
N LEU A 75 -9.21 9.90 3.02
CA LEU A 75 -8.79 11.24 2.62
C LEU A 75 -9.57 11.78 1.39
N ARG A 76 -10.58 11.04 0.90
CA ARG A 76 -11.33 11.35 -0.33
C ARG A 76 -10.41 11.57 -1.54
N HIS A 77 -9.30 10.85 -1.58
CA HIS A 77 -8.26 10.97 -2.60
C HIS A 77 -7.75 12.40 -2.81
N ALA A 78 -7.72 13.19 -1.73
CA ALA A 78 -7.26 14.57 -1.77
C ALA A 78 -5.79 14.65 -2.24
N ALA A 79 -5.50 15.70 -2.99
CA ALA A 79 -4.13 16.05 -3.33
C ALA A 79 -3.53 16.99 -2.28
N ASP A 80 -2.30 16.72 -1.87
CA ASP A 80 -1.53 17.57 -0.99
C ASP A 80 -0.12 17.73 -1.56
N ARG A 81 0.32 18.97 -1.73
CA ARG A 81 1.64 19.33 -2.28
C ARG A 81 1.92 18.69 -3.64
N GLY A 82 0.91 18.56 -4.48
CA GLY A 82 1.02 17.98 -5.82
C GLY A 82 0.89 16.45 -5.87
N HIS A 83 0.80 15.76 -4.74
CA HIS A 83 0.69 14.31 -4.66
C HIS A 83 -0.72 13.90 -4.20
N ARG A 84 -1.37 13.06 -5.00
CA ARG A 84 -2.73 12.58 -4.72
C ARG A 84 -2.70 11.35 -3.82
N ALA A 85 -3.53 11.33 -2.79
CA ALA A 85 -3.72 10.18 -1.92
C ALA A 85 -4.61 9.11 -2.59
N HIS A 86 -4.09 8.46 -3.62
CA HIS A 86 -4.70 7.34 -4.34
C HIS A 86 -3.60 6.32 -4.66
N ILE A 87 -3.92 5.02 -4.59
CA ILE A 87 -2.88 3.97 -4.69
C ILE A 87 -2.14 3.98 -6.02
N VAL A 88 -2.83 4.24 -7.14
CA VAL A 88 -2.20 4.27 -8.47
C VAL A 88 -1.26 5.46 -8.60
N ASP A 89 -1.69 6.64 -8.14
CA ASP A 89 -0.86 7.86 -8.17
C ASP A 89 0.37 7.70 -7.26
N LEU A 90 0.16 7.20 -6.03
CA LEU A 90 1.26 6.93 -5.10
C LEU A 90 2.25 5.89 -5.65
N ALA A 91 1.74 4.82 -6.27
CA ALA A 91 2.58 3.77 -6.85
C ALA A 91 3.45 4.32 -8.01
N ARG A 92 2.89 5.21 -8.84
CA ARG A 92 3.64 5.92 -9.90
C ARG A 92 4.75 6.80 -9.32
N ASP A 93 4.41 7.61 -8.33
CA ASP A 93 5.36 8.51 -7.67
C ASP A 93 6.51 7.72 -7.01
N LEU A 94 6.18 6.64 -6.29
CA LEU A 94 7.20 5.77 -5.67
C LEU A 94 8.09 5.08 -6.71
N GLY A 95 7.50 4.59 -7.82
CA GLY A 95 8.24 3.94 -8.90
C GLY A 95 9.25 4.88 -9.56
N SER A 96 8.96 6.18 -9.59
CA SER A 96 9.84 7.20 -10.15
C SER A 96 11.09 7.46 -9.30
N LEU A 97 11.18 6.93 -8.08
CA LEU A 97 12.35 7.06 -7.21
C LEU A 97 13.53 6.14 -7.57
N GLY A 98 13.36 5.24 -8.54
CA GLY A 98 14.42 4.34 -9.01
C GLY A 98 14.71 3.14 -8.09
N ALA A 99 13.83 2.83 -7.15
CA ALA A 99 13.84 1.62 -6.34
C ALA A 99 12.74 0.67 -6.79
N TRP A 100 12.89 -0.63 -6.54
CA TRP A 100 11.83 -1.59 -6.75
C TRP A 100 10.66 -1.30 -5.79
N VAL A 101 9.45 -1.22 -6.33
CA VAL A 101 8.23 -1.01 -5.55
C VAL A 101 7.41 -2.29 -5.55
N ARG A 102 7.23 -2.86 -4.36
CA ARG A 102 6.46 -4.08 -4.13
C ARG A 102 5.19 -3.73 -3.37
N LEU A 103 4.02 -4.02 -3.96
CA LEU A 103 2.72 -3.79 -3.32
C LEU A 103 2.25 -5.06 -2.64
N HIS A 104 1.97 -4.99 -1.33
CA HIS A 104 1.43 -6.09 -0.54
C HIS A 104 -0.03 -5.83 -0.15
N TYR A 105 -0.78 -6.90 0.11
CA TYR A 105 -2.15 -6.87 0.63
C TYR A 105 -3.12 -6.06 -0.25
N VAL A 106 -3.16 -6.41 -1.53
CA VAL A 106 -4.03 -5.79 -2.53
C VAL A 106 -5.40 -6.46 -2.51
N TYR A 107 -6.45 -5.72 -2.18
CA TYR A 107 -7.82 -6.19 -2.37
C TYR A 107 -8.28 -5.88 -3.80
N PRO A 108 -9.00 -6.80 -4.49
CA PRO A 108 -9.28 -6.68 -5.92
C PRO A 108 -10.41 -5.70 -6.25
N TYR A 109 -10.28 -4.44 -5.88
CA TYR A 109 -11.16 -3.37 -6.35
C TYR A 109 -11.01 -3.13 -7.85
N PRO A 110 -12.04 -2.59 -8.53
CA PRO A 110 -11.97 -2.34 -9.97
C PRO A 110 -10.78 -1.49 -10.42
N HIS A 111 -10.36 -0.51 -9.61
CA HIS A 111 -9.23 0.37 -9.93
C HIS A 111 -7.85 -0.29 -9.81
N VAL A 112 -7.76 -1.50 -9.22
CA VAL A 112 -6.49 -2.24 -9.14
C VAL A 112 -5.95 -2.59 -10.53
N ARG A 113 -6.84 -2.73 -11.53
CA ARG A 113 -6.42 -2.91 -12.94
C ARG A 113 -5.53 -1.78 -13.45
N ASP A 114 -5.66 -0.58 -12.90
CA ASP A 114 -4.91 0.61 -13.31
C ASP A 114 -3.44 0.58 -12.83
N LEU A 115 -3.08 -0.40 -12.00
CA LEU A 115 -1.69 -0.71 -11.64
C LEU A 115 -0.97 -1.50 -12.76
N ILE A 116 -1.71 -2.20 -13.65
CA ILE A 116 -1.12 -3.04 -14.70
C ILE A 116 -0.25 -2.23 -15.66
N PRO A 117 -0.67 -1.04 -16.15
CA PRO A 117 0.21 -0.19 -16.95
C PRO A 117 1.51 0.17 -16.21
N LEU A 118 1.46 0.47 -14.92
CA LEU A 118 2.66 0.78 -14.13
C LEU A 118 3.61 -0.41 -14.00
N MET A 119 3.08 -1.62 -13.99
CA MET A 119 3.88 -2.86 -14.03
C MET A 119 4.58 -3.01 -15.40
N ALA A 120 3.87 -2.73 -16.49
CA ALA A 120 4.43 -2.76 -17.84
C ALA A 120 5.51 -1.70 -18.07
N GLU A 121 5.36 -0.53 -17.41
CA GLU A 121 6.33 0.56 -17.41
C GLU A 121 7.54 0.30 -16.48
N GLY A 122 7.49 -0.78 -15.66
CA GLY A 122 8.53 -1.10 -14.69
C GLY A 122 8.54 -0.23 -13.42
N LEU A 123 7.49 0.55 -13.20
CA LEU A 123 7.36 1.44 -12.03
C LEU A 123 7.00 0.66 -10.75
N VAL A 124 6.28 -0.45 -10.88
CA VAL A 124 6.01 -1.39 -9.79
C VAL A 124 6.28 -2.82 -10.25
N LEU A 125 6.59 -3.71 -9.32
CA LEU A 125 6.87 -5.11 -9.65
C LEU A 125 5.62 -5.80 -10.22
N PRO A 126 5.77 -6.64 -11.28
CA PRO A 126 4.66 -7.17 -12.06
C PRO A 126 3.97 -8.37 -11.39
N TYR A 127 3.34 -8.16 -10.26
CA TYR A 127 2.50 -9.15 -9.59
C TYR A 127 1.46 -8.46 -8.70
N LEU A 128 0.41 -9.20 -8.32
CA LEU A 128 -0.60 -8.76 -7.36
C LEU A 128 -0.64 -9.75 -6.19
N ASP A 129 -0.41 -9.24 -4.97
CA ASP A 129 -0.50 -9.99 -3.72
C ASP A 129 -1.95 -9.93 -3.22
N ILE A 130 -2.78 -10.88 -3.71
CA ILE A 130 -4.23 -10.93 -3.43
C ILE A 130 -4.58 -12.18 -2.62
N PRO A 131 -5.08 -12.06 -1.38
CA PRO A 131 -5.57 -13.19 -0.63
C PRO A 131 -6.96 -13.64 -1.13
N PHE A 132 -7.05 -14.81 -1.77
CA PHE A 132 -8.33 -15.37 -2.25
C PHE A 132 -9.21 -15.94 -1.14
N GLN A 133 -8.71 -16.09 0.07
CA GLN A 133 -9.36 -16.57 1.27
C GLN A 133 -9.84 -18.03 1.18
N HIS A 134 -10.76 -18.34 0.26
CA HIS A 134 -11.31 -19.67 0.06
C HIS A 134 -11.80 -19.87 -1.39
N ALA A 135 -11.95 -21.14 -1.84
CA ALA A 135 -12.45 -21.46 -3.17
C ALA A 135 -13.91 -21.95 -3.18
N HIS A 136 -14.41 -22.51 -2.06
CA HIS A 136 -15.74 -23.08 -2.02
C HIS A 136 -16.82 -22.00 -1.92
N PRO A 137 -17.87 -21.99 -2.79
CA PRO A 137 -18.87 -20.92 -2.84
C PRO A 137 -19.63 -20.72 -1.51
N ASP A 138 -19.98 -21.82 -0.81
CA ASP A 138 -20.71 -21.73 0.46
C ASP A 138 -19.87 -21.10 1.57
N THR A 139 -18.57 -21.35 1.57
CA THR A 139 -17.64 -20.73 2.52
C THR A 139 -17.50 -19.25 2.20
N LEU A 140 -17.29 -18.89 0.93
CA LEU A 140 -17.17 -17.47 0.50
C LEU A 140 -18.43 -16.66 0.85
N ARG A 141 -19.64 -17.25 0.70
CA ARG A 141 -20.88 -16.55 1.10
C ARG A 141 -20.98 -16.29 2.61
N ARG A 142 -20.27 -17.06 3.43
CA ARG A 142 -20.26 -16.89 4.90
C ARG A 142 -19.16 -15.93 5.37
N MET A 143 -18.19 -15.64 4.54
CA MET A 143 -17.05 -14.77 4.84
C MET A 143 -17.39 -13.30 4.62
#